data_95f4eaf42119fcfa76f4e785fc697871
#
_entry.id   95f4eaf42119fcfa76f4e785fc697871
#
_cell.length_a   1.000
_cell.length_b   1.000
_cell.length_c   1.000
_cell.angle_alpha   90.00
_cell.angle_beta   90.00
_cell.angle_gamma   90.00
#
_symmetry.space_group_name_H-M   'P 1'
#
loop_
_entity.id
_entity.type
_entity.pdbx_description
1 polymer ?
#
loop_
_entity_poly.entity_id
_entity_poly.type
_entity_poly.pdbx_seq_one_letter_code
_entity_poly.pdbx_strand_id
1 'polypeptide(L)'
;MNSQIVEARRYLDNAREILTEKAQKVDGYYQDTKYVKMAGHTAYAGVLVALDSFLGKKGKGRKDVDWYKQKLSALDKKLLARFVSVYDILHLSMSYDGIPNAGVARIGFEEAEVIIHWLENRMAEA
;
A
#
# COMPACT_ATOMS: atom_id res chain seq x y z
N MET A 1 -8.82 -7.61 18.12
CA MET A 1 -7.99 -6.97 17.09
C MET A 1 -8.07 -7.78 15.81
N ASN A 2 -8.24 -7.13 14.68
CA ASN A 2 -8.36 -7.81 13.39
C ASN A 2 -7.00 -8.36 12.94
N SER A 3 -6.91 -9.68 12.77
CA SER A 3 -5.65 -10.33 12.41
C SER A 3 -5.14 -9.93 11.02
N GLN A 4 -6.03 -9.58 10.09
CA GLN A 4 -5.65 -9.15 8.76
C GLN A 4 -5.08 -7.73 8.76
N ILE A 5 -5.56 -6.87 9.65
CA ILE A 5 -4.96 -5.54 9.82
C ILE A 5 -3.55 -5.67 10.41
N VAL A 6 -3.37 -6.55 11.37
CA VAL A 6 -2.02 -6.84 11.92
C VAL A 6 -1.10 -7.32 10.80
N GLU A 7 -1.59 -8.23 9.96
CA GLU A 7 -0.81 -8.75 8.84
C GLU A 7 -0.47 -7.67 7.82
N ALA A 8 -1.43 -6.79 7.50
CA ALA A 8 -1.20 -5.66 6.60
C ALA A 8 -0.07 -4.76 7.12
N ARG A 9 -0.06 -4.48 8.42
CA ARG A 9 0.99 -3.67 9.05
C ARG A 9 2.35 -4.37 8.98
N ARG A 10 2.37 -5.70 9.11
CA ARG A 10 3.61 -6.46 8.95
C ARG A 10 4.18 -6.32 7.53
N TYR A 11 3.32 -6.31 6.51
CA TYR A 11 3.77 -6.07 5.13
C TYR A 11 4.41 -4.70 5.00
N LEU A 12 3.80 -3.65 5.58
CA LEU A 12 4.40 -2.32 5.53
C LEU A 12 5.73 -2.26 6.27
N ASP A 13 5.82 -2.89 7.44
CA ASP A 13 7.06 -2.93 8.21
C ASP A 13 8.16 -3.67 7.44
N ASN A 14 7.82 -4.79 6.81
CA ASN A 14 8.76 -5.55 6.00
C ASN A 14 9.25 -4.73 4.80
N ALA A 15 8.35 -3.99 4.17
CA ALA A 15 8.71 -3.14 3.03
C ALA A 15 9.66 -2.02 3.46
N ARG A 16 9.40 -1.38 4.60
CA ARG A 16 10.30 -0.36 5.15
C ARG A 16 11.67 -0.92 5.47
N GLU A 17 11.71 -2.12 6.03
CA GLU A 17 12.95 -2.80 6.35
C GLU A 17 13.77 -3.09 5.11
N ILE A 18 13.14 -3.53 4.02
CA ILE A 18 13.79 -3.74 2.73
C ILE A 18 14.48 -2.43 2.27
N LEU A 19 13.76 -1.31 2.35
CA LEU A 19 14.34 -0.02 1.95
C LEU A 19 15.48 0.40 2.86
N THR A 20 15.31 0.25 4.18
CA THR A 20 16.30 0.67 5.15
C THR A 20 17.60 -0.16 5.07
N GLU A 21 17.45 -1.47 4.92
CA GLU A 21 18.59 -2.39 5.01
C GLU A 21 19.23 -2.71 3.67
N LYS A 22 18.48 -2.67 2.57
CA LYS A 22 18.93 -3.21 1.29
C LYS A 22 19.06 -2.18 0.17
N ALA A 23 18.24 -1.13 0.19
CA ALA A 23 18.15 -0.24 -0.98
C ALA A 23 19.24 0.83 -1.03
N GLN A 24 20.00 1.03 0.03
CA GLN A 24 21.19 1.92 0.09
C GLN A 24 20.85 3.36 -0.29
N LYS A 25 20.23 4.09 0.62
CA LYS A 25 19.87 5.48 0.37
C LYS A 25 21.09 6.40 0.48
N VAL A 26 21.31 7.22 -0.54
CA VAL A 26 22.35 8.25 -0.59
C VAL A 26 21.71 9.54 -1.10
N ASP A 27 21.83 10.61 -0.29
CA ASP A 27 21.31 11.94 -0.64
C ASP A 27 19.84 11.93 -1.08
N GLY A 28 19.02 11.13 -0.41
CA GLY A 28 17.59 11.04 -0.68
C GLY A 28 17.21 10.13 -1.84
N TYR A 29 18.17 9.36 -2.39
CA TYR A 29 17.90 8.43 -3.49
C TYR A 29 18.39 7.03 -3.15
N TYR A 30 17.55 6.03 -3.39
CA TYR A 30 17.92 4.64 -3.24
C TYR A 30 18.81 4.22 -4.41
N GLN A 31 19.91 3.53 -4.10
CA GLN A 31 20.90 3.13 -5.11
C GLN A 31 20.57 1.79 -5.75
N ASP A 32 19.83 0.92 -5.06
CA ASP A 32 19.51 -0.41 -5.56
C ASP A 32 18.02 -0.51 -5.90
N THR A 33 17.71 -0.32 -7.19
CA THR A 33 16.32 -0.29 -7.68
C THR A 33 15.60 -1.62 -7.52
N LYS A 34 16.33 -2.74 -7.49
CA LYS A 34 15.72 -4.05 -7.25
C LYS A 34 14.95 -4.05 -5.92
N TYR A 35 15.55 -3.49 -4.89
CA TYR A 35 14.92 -3.46 -3.57
C TYR A 35 13.83 -2.40 -3.46
N VAL A 36 13.90 -1.32 -4.24
CA VAL A 36 12.80 -0.37 -4.36
C VAL A 36 11.56 -1.08 -4.93
N LYS A 37 11.76 -1.86 -5.99
CA LYS A 37 10.66 -2.64 -6.59
C LYS A 37 10.07 -3.64 -5.62
N MET A 38 10.92 -4.38 -4.90
CA MET A 38 10.46 -5.35 -3.90
C MET A 38 9.67 -4.69 -2.77
N ALA A 39 10.15 -3.54 -2.29
CA ALA A 39 9.46 -2.82 -1.22
C ALA A 39 8.10 -2.28 -1.68
N GLY A 40 8.03 -1.73 -2.88
CA GLY A 40 6.78 -1.24 -3.44
C GLY A 40 5.74 -2.35 -3.58
N HIS A 41 6.17 -3.50 -4.12
CA HIS A 41 5.30 -4.66 -4.25
C HIS A 41 4.79 -5.14 -2.89
N THR A 42 5.68 -5.26 -1.91
CA THR A 42 5.32 -5.74 -0.57
C THR A 42 4.36 -4.78 0.12
N ALA A 43 4.63 -3.48 0.06
CA ALA A 43 3.77 -2.47 0.69
C ALA A 43 2.38 -2.44 0.03
N TYR A 44 2.33 -2.48 -1.30
CA TYR A 44 1.05 -2.51 -2.01
C TYR A 44 0.23 -3.75 -1.65
N ALA A 45 0.88 -4.91 -1.60
CA ALA A 45 0.23 -6.15 -1.18
C ALA A 45 -0.38 -6.01 0.22
N GLY A 46 0.32 -5.33 1.13
CA GLY A 46 -0.19 -5.07 2.49
C GLY A 46 -1.45 -4.23 2.48
N VAL A 47 -1.50 -3.19 1.64
CA VAL A 47 -2.71 -2.37 1.49
C VAL A 47 -3.88 -3.22 1.00
N LEU A 48 -3.64 -4.09 0.02
CA LEU A 48 -4.69 -4.98 -0.49
C LEU A 48 -5.17 -5.96 0.57
N VAL A 49 -4.29 -6.49 1.41
CA VAL A 49 -4.69 -7.36 2.54
C VAL A 49 -5.66 -6.60 3.45
N ALA A 50 -5.35 -5.35 3.79
CA ALA A 50 -6.22 -4.55 4.63
C ALA A 50 -7.57 -4.27 3.96
N LEU A 51 -7.56 -3.88 2.69
CA LEU A 51 -8.78 -3.62 1.94
C LEU A 51 -9.65 -4.87 1.82
N ASP A 52 -9.05 -6.02 1.54
CA ASP A 52 -9.78 -7.28 1.41
C ASP A 52 -10.49 -7.67 2.70
N SER A 53 -9.89 -7.35 3.84
CA SER A 53 -10.51 -7.65 5.14
C SER A 53 -11.81 -6.87 5.35
N PHE A 54 -11.94 -5.71 4.72
CA PHE A 54 -13.11 -4.85 4.84
C PHE A 54 -14.11 -5.04 3.68
N LEU A 55 -13.59 -5.10 2.45
CA LEU A 55 -14.43 -5.16 1.26
C LEU A 55 -14.96 -6.55 0.95
N GLY A 56 -14.33 -7.57 1.51
CA GLY A 56 -14.77 -8.94 1.32
C GLY A 56 -14.39 -9.51 -0.04
N LYS A 57 -15.15 -10.48 -0.51
CA LYS A 57 -14.86 -11.22 -1.72
C LYS A 57 -15.62 -10.67 -2.91
N LYS A 58 -14.99 -10.72 -4.09
CA LYS A 58 -15.64 -10.53 -5.36
C LYS A 58 -16.36 -11.83 -5.74
N GLY A 59 -17.51 -11.74 -6.38
CA GLY A 59 -18.29 -12.91 -6.78
C GLY A 59 -17.55 -13.79 -7.78
N LYS A 60 -17.21 -13.24 -8.96
CA LYS A 60 -16.47 -13.96 -10.01
C LYS A 60 -15.31 -13.09 -10.52
N GLY A 61 -14.24 -13.75 -10.94
CA GLY A 61 -13.09 -13.08 -11.53
C GLY A 61 -12.11 -12.52 -10.50
N ARG A 62 -11.09 -11.83 -10.98
CA ARG A 62 -10.04 -11.25 -10.14
C ARG A 62 -10.46 -9.89 -9.61
N LYS A 63 -9.98 -9.58 -8.43
CA LYS A 63 -10.02 -8.23 -7.90
C LYS A 63 -8.89 -7.44 -8.57
N ASP A 64 -9.24 -6.60 -9.53
CA ASP A 64 -8.29 -5.72 -10.18
C ASP A 64 -8.39 -4.31 -9.60
N VAL A 65 -7.55 -3.40 -10.10
CA VAL A 65 -7.54 -2.02 -9.59
C VAL A 65 -8.89 -1.33 -9.79
N ASP A 66 -9.57 -1.62 -10.89
CA ASP A 66 -10.88 -1.01 -11.16
C ASP A 66 -11.94 -1.50 -10.17
N TRP A 67 -11.89 -2.77 -9.79
CA TRP A 67 -12.78 -3.31 -8.77
C TRP A 67 -12.60 -2.56 -7.44
N TYR A 68 -11.35 -2.39 -7.00
CA TYR A 68 -11.07 -1.65 -5.77
C TYR A 68 -11.54 -0.20 -5.87
N LYS A 69 -11.27 0.47 -6.99
CA LYS A 69 -11.71 1.86 -7.19
C LYS A 69 -13.22 2.01 -7.12
N GLN A 70 -13.98 1.10 -7.74
CA GLN A 70 -15.43 1.11 -7.69
C GLN A 70 -15.95 0.95 -6.27
N LYS A 71 -15.42 -0.02 -5.53
CA LYS A 71 -15.83 -0.26 -4.14
C LYS A 71 -15.52 0.93 -3.26
N LEU A 72 -14.35 1.52 -3.41
CA LEU A 72 -13.95 2.66 -2.61
C LEU A 72 -14.72 3.92 -2.97
N SER A 73 -15.04 4.15 -4.24
CA SER A 73 -15.80 5.33 -4.65
C SER A 73 -17.22 5.34 -4.04
N ALA A 74 -17.82 4.16 -3.87
CA ALA A 74 -19.12 4.02 -3.25
C ALA A 74 -19.06 4.20 -1.71
N LEU A 75 -17.89 4.00 -1.13
CA LEU A 75 -17.71 4.01 0.32
C LEU A 75 -17.27 5.38 0.85
N ASP A 76 -16.24 5.96 0.25
CA ASP A 76 -15.65 7.22 0.73
C ASP A 76 -14.71 7.79 -0.33
N LYS A 77 -14.98 9.03 -0.78
CA LYS A 77 -14.19 9.66 -1.83
C LYS A 77 -12.76 9.99 -1.41
N LYS A 78 -12.55 10.34 -0.14
CA LYS A 78 -11.20 10.63 0.36
C LYS A 78 -10.37 9.35 0.41
N LEU A 79 -10.99 8.25 0.82
CA LEU A 79 -10.33 6.96 0.84
C LEU A 79 -9.96 6.53 -0.57
N LEU A 80 -10.84 6.74 -1.55
CA LEU A 80 -10.54 6.48 -2.95
C LEU A 80 -9.31 7.27 -3.39
N ALA A 81 -9.23 8.57 -3.07
CA ALA A 81 -8.09 9.39 -3.45
C ALA A 81 -6.79 8.88 -2.83
N ARG A 82 -6.82 8.42 -1.58
CA ARG A 82 -5.66 7.81 -0.92
C ARG A 82 -5.23 6.54 -1.64
N PHE A 83 -6.19 5.70 -2.02
CA PHE A 83 -5.89 4.47 -2.75
C PHE A 83 -5.28 4.75 -4.12
N VAL A 84 -5.77 5.76 -4.84
CA VAL A 84 -5.19 6.15 -6.14
C VAL A 84 -3.72 6.54 -5.95
N SER A 85 -3.41 7.32 -4.91
CA SER A 85 -2.02 7.69 -4.60
C SER A 85 -1.16 6.47 -4.28
N VAL A 86 -1.68 5.54 -3.49
CA VAL A 86 -0.98 4.28 -3.16
C VAL A 86 -0.71 3.48 -4.43
N TYR A 87 -1.71 3.34 -5.28
CA TYR A 87 -1.56 2.60 -6.53
C TYR A 87 -0.48 3.23 -7.41
N ASP A 88 -0.54 4.56 -7.60
CA ASP A 88 0.41 5.27 -8.44
C ASP A 88 1.84 5.19 -7.89
N ILE A 89 2.01 5.31 -6.58
CA ILE A 89 3.34 5.35 -5.97
C ILE A 89 3.88 3.95 -5.72
N LEU A 90 3.16 3.13 -4.95
CA LEU A 90 3.69 1.84 -4.53
C LEU A 90 3.70 0.82 -5.67
N HIS A 91 2.62 0.77 -6.45
CA HIS A 91 2.51 -0.23 -7.51
C HIS A 91 3.20 0.21 -8.80
N LEU A 92 2.96 1.44 -9.27
CA LEU A 92 3.52 1.88 -10.55
C LEU A 92 4.92 2.46 -10.41
N SER A 93 5.10 3.51 -9.60
CA SER A 93 6.40 4.19 -9.50
C SER A 93 7.47 3.30 -8.88
N MET A 94 7.15 2.61 -7.79
CA MET A 94 8.13 1.78 -7.09
C MET A 94 8.20 0.37 -7.64
N SER A 95 7.08 -0.37 -7.61
CA SER A 95 7.08 -1.79 -7.97
C SER A 95 7.42 -2.02 -9.44
N TYR A 96 6.84 -1.23 -10.34
CA TYR A 96 7.13 -1.35 -11.77
C TYR A 96 8.39 -0.60 -12.19
N ASP A 97 8.45 0.70 -11.88
CA ASP A 97 9.47 1.56 -12.44
C ASP A 97 10.74 1.64 -11.59
N GLY A 98 10.67 1.26 -10.32
CA GLY A 98 11.83 1.33 -9.44
C GLY A 98 12.33 2.75 -9.20
N ILE A 99 11.41 3.74 -9.16
CA ILE A 99 11.77 5.14 -8.96
C ILE A 99 12.53 5.29 -7.64
N PRO A 100 13.76 5.83 -7.67
CA PRO A 100 14.64 5.79 -6.51
C PRO A 100 14.43 6.91 -5.49
N ASN A 101 13.53 7.84 -5.73
CA ASN A 101 13.31 9.00 -4.87
C ASN A 101 12.70 8.59 -3.53
N ALA A 102 13.46 8.76 -2.44
CA ALA A 102 13.01 8.38 -1.10
C ALA A 102 11.82 9.20 -0.60
N GLY A 103 11.71 10.47 -1.04
CA GLY A 103 10.58 11.32 -0.70
C GLY A 103 9.27 10.80 -1.30
N VAL A 104 9.32 10.31 -2.53
CA VAL A 104 8.15 9.69 -3.18
C VAL A 104 7.73 8.44 -2.42
N ALA A 105 8.69 7.57 -2.09
CA ALA A 105 8.42 6.36 -1.31
C ALA A 105 7.76 6.69 0.03
N ARG A 106 8.27 7.70 0.74
CA ARG A 106 7.70 8.12 2.01
C ARG A 106 6.23 8.50 1.88
N ILE A 107 5.87 9.26 0.84
CA ILE A 107 4.48 9.64 0.60
C ILE A 107 3.62 8.40 0.39
N GLY A 108 4.09 7.44 -0.41
CA GLY A 108 3.36 6.18 -0.63
C GLY A 108 3.10 5.42 0.66
N PHE A 109 4.09 5.32 1.54
CA PHE A 109 3.93 4.65 2.83
C PHE A 109 2.98 5.42 3.76
N GLU A 110 3.06 6.76 3.77
CA GLU A 110 2.14 7.57 4.57
C GLU A 110 0.70 7.39 4.12
N GLU A 111 0.45 7.37 2.81
CA GLU A 111 -0.88 7.13 2.26
C GLU A 111 -1.39 5.73 2.62
N ALA A 112 -0.52 4.72 2.57
CA ALA A 112 -0.87 3.36 2.97
C ALA A 112 -1.26 3.30 4.45
N GLU A 113 -0.53 3.99 5.32
CA GLU A 113 -0.85 4.06 6.74
C GLU A 113 -2.21 4.70 6.99
N VAL A 114 -2.53 5.77 6.26
CA VAL A 114 -3.83 6.44 6.38
C VAL A 114 -4.96 5.47 6.03
N ILE A 115 -4.81 4.70 4.95
CA ILE A 115 -5.82 3.72 4.54
C ILE A 115 -6.02 2.66 5.61
N ILE A 116 -4.94 2.08 6.10
CA ILE A 116 -5.01 1.01 7.10
C ILE A 116 -5.65 1.53 8.40
N HIS A 117 -5.26 2.72 8.83
CA HIS A 117 -5.82 3.34 10.02
C HIS A 117 -7.33 3.62 9.86
N TRP A 118 -7.74 4.12 8.70
CA TRP A 118 -9.15 4.36 8.41
C TRP A 118 -9.95 3.05 8.50
N LEU A 119 -9.44 1.98 7.89
CA LEU A 119 -10.10 0.67 7.89
C LEU A 119 -10.18 0.10 9.31
N GLU A 120 -9.10 0.20 10.07
CA GLU A 120 -9.05 -0.28 11.45
C GLU A 120 -10.11 0.40 12.31
N ASN A 121 -10.21 1.72 12.20
CA ASN A 121 -11.19 2.49 12.95
C ASN A 121 -12.62 2.14 12.53
N ARG A 122 -12.85 1.98 11.24
CA ARG A 122 -14.18 1.65 10.71
C ARG A 122 -14.64 0.28 11.20
N MET A 123 -13.74 -0.70 11.21
CA MET A 123 -14.06 -2.05 11.69
C MET A 123 -14.28 -2.09 13.20
N ALA A 124 -13.60 -1.25 13.96
CA ALA A 124 -13.80 -1.17 15.41
C ALA A 124 -15.15 -0.57 15.78
N GLU A 125 -15.74 0.26 14.92
CA GLU A 125 -17.05 0.88 15.13
C GLU A 125 -18.22 -0.08 14.83
N ALA A 126 -17.96 -1.14 14.12
CA ALA A 126 -18.99 -2.07 13.65
C ALA A 126 -19.55 -2.99 14.73
#